data_d53000b16cdcf8f26bba778855ae9a11
#
_entry.id   d53000b16cdcf8f26bba778855ae9a11
#
_cell.length_a   1.000
_cell.length_b   1.000
_cell.length_c   1.000
_cell.angle_alpha   90.00
_cell.angle_beta   90.00
_cell.angle_gamma   90.00
#
_symmetry.space_group_name_H-M   'P 1'
#
loop_
_entity.id
_entity.type
_entity.pdbx_description
1 polymer ?
#
loop_
_entity_poly.entity_id
_entity_poly.type
_entity_poly.pdbx_seq_one_letter_code
_entity_poly.pdbx_strand_id
1 'polypeptide(L)'
;TVIEAEDGRIGVEKTKEFLPDLVITDIMMPHMDGREYCAEVKGFADTSHIPVVMLTAKTDMQSKLDLLKTGATDYITKPFSMAYLKARIANIISEREMLQRFYQKSLIEADKDIVVEKKDADSPDMREASSIIDAITEIIPDFDATVDTLADKLKISRTALSAKCKTYFSLTPNEVIRDVRLRKAVELMKTTDMNIQQISIEIGISDQRYFSRVFKAKYGVTPSEYRENAKL
;
A
#
# COMPACT_ATOMS: atom_id res chain seq x y z
N THR A 1 -10.33 -9.02 -14.58
CA THR A 1 -10.36 -8.16 -15.79
C THR A 1 -8.93 -7.76 -16.13
N VAL A 2 -8.58 -7.77 -17.43
CA VAL A 2 -7.28 -7.28 -17.92
C VAL A 2 -7.51 -5.93 -18.58
N ILE A 3 -6.62 -4.97 -18.28
CA ILE A 3 -6.61 -3.63 -18.88
C ILE A 3 -5.24 -3.48 -19.55
N GLU A 4 -5.25 -3.13 -20.82
CA GLU A 4 -4.03 -2.99 -21.61
C GLU A 4 -3.68 -1.52 -21.85
N ALA A 5 -2.38 -1.22 -21.85
CA ALA A 5 -1.82 0.08 -22.20
C ALA A 5 -0.70 -0.10 -23.21
N GLU A 6 -0.66 0.76 -24.22
CA GLU A 6 0.30 0.68 -25.32
C GLU A 6 1.67 1.26 -24.96
N ASP A 7 1.70 2.17 -24.00
CA ASP A 7 2.93 2.78 -23.48
C ASP A 7 2.83 3.11 -21.98
N GLY A 8 3.94 3.56 -21.40
CA GLY A 8 4.00 3.88 -19.96
C GLY A 8 3.12 5.06 -19.55
N ARG A 9 2.91 6.07 -20.40
CA ARG A 9 2.07 7.24 -20.06
C ARG A 9 0.61 6.85 -19.93
N ILE A 10 0.09 6.14 -20.94
CA ILE A 10 -1.27 5.57 -20.91
C ILE A 10 -1.40 4.59 -19.74
N GLY A 11 -0.33 3.83 -19.46
CA GLY A 11 -0.24 2.93 -18.32
C GLY A 11 -0.43 3.64 -16.99
N VAL A 12 0.23 4.79 -16.75
CA VAL A 12 0.09 5.58 -15.52
C VAL A 12 -1.34 6.10 -15.36
N GLU A 13 -1.93 6.67 -16.41
CA GLU A 13 -3.31 7.17 -16.37
C GLU A 13 -4.30 6.05 -16.01
N LYS A 14 -4.19 4.90 -16.70
CA LYS A 14 -5.05 3.74 -16.42
C LYS A 14 -4.82 3.17 -15.03
N THR A 15 -3.58 3.15 -14.55
CA THR A 15 -3.27 2.69 -13.20
C THR A 15 -3.91 3.58 -12.14
N LYS A 16 -3.90 4.89 -12.33
CA LYS A 16 -4.59 5.86 -11.45
C LYS A 16 -6.11 5.72 -11.49
N GLU A 17 -6.66 5.47 -12.67
CA GLU A 17 -8.11 5.34 -12.87
C GLU A 17 -8.67 4.03 -12.30
N PHE A 18 -8.02 2.90 -12.62
CA PHE A 18 -8.57 1.56 -12.34
C PHE A 18 -8.01 0.91 -11.08
N LEU A 19 -6.88 1.37 -10.55
CA LEU A 19 -6.16 0.79 -9.40
C LEU A 19 -6.08 -0.74 -9.46
N PRO A 20 -5.35 -1.31 -10.42
CA PRO A 20 -5.28 -2.74 -10.63
C PRO A 20 -4.62 -3.46 -9.43
N ASP A 21 -4.95 -4.74 -9.23
CA ASP A 21 -4.35 -5.58 -8.21
C ASP A 21 -2.87 -5.87 -8.46
N LEU A 22 -2.44 -5.83 -9.72
CA LEU A 22 -1.06 -6.06 -10.17
C LEU A 22 -0.87 -5.46 -11.56
N VAL A 23 0.34 -4.97 -11.83
CA VAL A 23 0.76 -4.51 -13.15
C VAL A 23 1.90 -5.37 -13.67
N ILE A 24 1.85 -5.70 -14.96
CA ILE A 24 2.95 -6.30 -15.72
C ILE A 24 3.34 -5.29 -16.78
N THR A 25 4.62 -4.94 -16.82
CA THR A 25 5.14 -3.99 -17.81
C THR A 25 6.39 -4.53 -18.49
N ASP A 26 6.55 -4.25 -19.77
CA ASP A 26 7.84 -4.38 -20.41
C ASP A 26 8.75 -3.24 -19.98
N ILE A 27 10.06 -3.46 -19.94
CA ILE A 27 11.01 -2.36 -19.74
C ILE A 27 11.10 -1.51 -21.00
N MET A 28 11.15 -2.13 -22.16
CA MET A 28 11.31 -1.43 -23.43
C MET A 28 9.95 -1.05 -24.02
N MET A 29 9.47 0.14 -23.73
CA MET A 29 8.24 0.71 -24.28
C MET A 29 8.51 2.08 -24.91
N PRO A 30 7.72 2.50 -25.92
CA PRO A 30 7.81 3.83 -26.49
C PRO A 30 7.36 4.89 -25.48
N HIS A 31 7.81 6.13 -25.70
CA HIS A 31 7.46 7.37 -24.97
C HIS A 31 7.85 7.38 -23.48
N MET A 32 7.51 6.35 -22.71
CA MET A 32 7.87 6.17 -21.32
C MET A 32 8.23 4.70 -21.10
N ASP A 33 9.45 4.43 -20.68
CA ASP A 33 9.90 3.07 -20.42
C ASP A 33 9.29 2.49 -19.14
N GLY A 34 9.45 1.16 -18.94
CA GLY A 34 8.87 0.48 -17.78
C GLY A 34 9.51 0.90 -16.45
N ARG A 35 10.72 1.44 -16.45
CA ARG A 35 11.39 1.96 -15.23
C ARG A 35 10.81 3.30 -14.84
N GLU A 36 10.65 4.21 -15.80
CA GLU A 36 10.01 5.51 -15.60
C GLU A 36 8.55 5.33 -15.15
N TYR A 37 7.82 4.42 -15.82
CA TYR A 37 6.48 4.04 -15.42
C TYR A 37 6.42 3.54 -13.97
N CYS A 38 7.30 2.61 -13.59
CA CYS A 38 7.34 2.08 -12.24
C CYS A 38 7.67 3.15 -11.20
N ALA A 39 8.67 3.99 -11.49
CA ALA A 39 9.05 5.08 -10.59
C ALA A 39 7.88 6.05 -10.38
N GLU A 40 7.14 6.40 -11.44
CA GLU A 40 5.98 7.26 -11.35
C GLU A 40 4.85 6.61 -10.54
N VAL A 41 4.46 5.38 -10.86
CA VAL A 41 3.42 4.64 -10.12
C VAL A 41 3.80 4.46 -8.64
N LYS A 42 5.06 4.19 -8.35
CA LYS A 42 5.56 4.04 -6.97
C LYS A 42 5.73 5.37 -6.23
N GLY A 43 5.84 6.47 -6.97
CA GLY A 43 5.92 7.83 -6.42
C GLY A 43 4.59 8.38 -5.91
N PHE A 44 3.44 7.93 -6.42
CA PHE A 44 2.13 8.37 -5.97
C PHE A 44 1.62 7.52 -4.80
N ALA A 45 1.14 8.17 -3.74
CA ALA A 45 0.58 7.49 -2.56
C ALA A 45 -0.52 6.50 -2.92
N ASP A 46 -1.38 6.86 -3.88
CA ASP A 46 -2.55 6.07 -4.27
C ASP A 46 -2.22 4.82 -5.09
N THR A 47 -1.07 4.79 -5.76
CA THR A 47 -0.67 3.69 -6.65
C THR A 47 0.59 2.96 -6.21
N SER A 48 1.36 3.52 -5.29
CA SER A 48 2.64 2.95 -4.83
C SER A 48 2.52 1.54 -4.24
N HIS A 49 1.36 1.20 -3.68
CA HIS A 49 1.05 -0.12 -3.14
C HIS A 49 0.84 -1.19 -4.21
N ILE A 50 0.57 -0.80 -5.48
CA ILE A 50 0.27 -1.74 -6.56
C ILE A 50 1.57 -2.48 -6.94
N PRO A 51 1.60 -3.83 -6.93
CA PRO A 51 2.76 -4.58 -7.34
C PRO A 51 3.01 -4.39 -8.84
N VAL A 52 4.27 -4.13 -9.17
CA VAL A 52 4.73 -4.00 -10.55
C VAL A 52 5.73 -5.10 -10.84
N VAL A 53 5.41 -5.94 -11.82
CA VAL A 53 6.29 -6.99 -12.36
C VAL A 53 6.86 -6.51 -13.67
N MET A 54 8.19 -6.42 -13.76
CA MET A 54 8.87 -5.98 -14.99
C MET A 54 9.34 -7.15 -15.82
N LEU A 55 9.07 -7.10 -17.12
CA LEU A 55 9.61 -8.04 -18.09
C LEU A 55 10.92 -7.49 -18.65
N THR A 56 12.03 -8.23 -18.55
CA THR A 56 13.37 -7.78 -18.93
C THR A 56 14.06 -8.73 -19.90
N ALA A 57 14.91 -8.22 -20.77
CA ALA A 57 15.79 -9.04 -21.58
C ALA A 57 16.98 -9.59 -20.75
N LYS A 58 17.48 -10.77 -21.10
CA LYS A 58 18.47 -11.54 -20.34
C LYS A 58 19.87 -10.87 -20.20
N THR A 59 20.15 -9.81 -20.92
CA THR A 59 21.51 -9.29 -21.14
C THR A 59 22.00 -8.27 -20.11
N ASP A 60 21.24 -7.93 -19.08
CA ASP A 60 21.60 -6.78 -18.27
C ASP A 60 21.67 -7.10 -16.76
N MET A 61 22.77 -7.79 -16.35
CA MET A 61 23.03 -8.01 -14.92
C MET A 61 23.35 -6.70 -14.16
N GLN A 62 23.90 -5.70 -14.84
CA GLN A 62 24.14 -4.36 -14.28
C GLN A 62 22.81 -3.65 -13.98
N SER A 63 21.82 -3.85 -14.85
CA SER A 63 20.46 -3.32 -14.67
C SER A 63 19.69 -3.94 -13.51
N LYS A 64 20.01 -5.13 -13.03
CA LYS A 64 19.29 -5.72 -11.88
C LYS A 64 19.44 -4.89 -10.59
N LEU A 65 20.60 -4.31 -10.35
CA LEU A 65 20.82 -3.42 -9.20
C LEU A 65 20.08 -2.10 -9.36
N ASP A 66 20.01 -1.56 -10.58
CA ASP A 66 19.29 -0.32 -10.84
C ASP A 66 17.76 -0.54 -10.85
N LEU A 67 17.32 -1.71 -11.30
CA LEU A 67 15.92 -2.13 -11.23
C LEU A 67 15.42 -2.29 -9.76
N LEU A 68 16.27 -2.77 -8.85
CA LEU A 68 15.93 -2.83 -7.41
C LEU A 68 15.65 -1.44 -6.82
N LYS A 69 16.23 -0.38 -7.38
CA LYS A 69 16.00 1.01 -6.94
C LYS A 69 14.68 1.59 -7.43
N THR A 70 14.05 1.02 -8.47
CA THR A 70 12.76 1.52 -9.00
C THR A 70 11.56 1.16 -8.13
N GLY A 71 11.72 0.28 -7.13
CA GLY A 71 10.64 -0.19 -6.27
C GLY A 71 9.72 -1.24 -6.92
N ALA A 72 10.13 -1.83 -8.06
CA ALA A 72 9.39 -2.94 -8.65
C ALA A 72 9.33 -4.14 -7.70
N THR A 73 8.20 -4.85 -7.75
CA THR A 73 7.95 -6.01 -6.87
C THR A 73 8.72 -7.24 -7.34
N ASP A 74 8.82 -7.45 -8.64
CA ASP A 74 9.50 -8.60 -9.22
C ASP A 74 9.98 -8.33 -10.67
N TYR A 75 10.89 -9.19 -11.14
CA TYR A 75 11.47 -9.16 -12.48
C TYR A 75 11.42 -10.54 -13.13
N ILE A 76 10.92 -10.59 -14.35
CA ILE A 76 10.86 -11.82 -15.13
C ILE A 76 11.69 -11.65 -16.41
N THR A 77 12.73 -12.45 -16.55
CA THR A 77 13.60 -12.43 -17.74
C THR A 77 12.96 -13.11 -18.93
N LYS A 78 12.96 -12.45 -20.07
CA LYS A 78 12.59 -13.03 -21.37
C LYS A 78 13.74 -13.90 -21.94
N PRO A 79 13.46 -15.06 -22.55
CA PRO A 79 12.15 -15.69 -22.70
C PRO A 79 11.69 -16.40 -21.42
N PHE A 80 10.39 -16.33 -21.12
CA PHE A 80 9.76 -17.02 -19.99
C PHE A 80 8.63 -17.93 -20.46
N SER A 81 8.31 -18.95 -19.69
CA SER A 81 7.11 -19.76 -19.93
C SER A 81 5.87 -19.10 -19.32
N MET A 82 4.71 -19.27 -19.97
CA MET A 82 3.44 -18.79 -19.43
C MET A 82 3.10 -19.43 -18.07
N ALA A 83 3.52 -20.69 -17.87
CA ALA A 83 3.35 -21.36 -16.59
C ALA A 83 4.14 -20.67 -15.47
N TYR A 84 5.39 -20.27 -15.76
CA TYR A 84 6.22 -19.53 -14.79
C TYR A 84 5.64 -18.15 -14.47
N LEU A 85 5.23 -17.38 -15.50
CA LEU A 85 4.59 -16.08 -15.31
C LEU A 85 3.33 -16.19 -14.45
N LYS A 86 2.44 -17.13 -14.77
CA LYS A 86 1.20 -17.37 -14.00
C LYS A 86 1.49 -17.73 -12.54
N ALA A 87 2.47 -18.61 -12.30
CA ALA A 87 2.85 -18.99 -10.94
C ALA A 87 3.39 -17.81 -10.13
N ARG A 88 4.22 -16.94 -10.74
CA ARG A 88 4.75 -15.73 -10.07
C ARG A 88 3.64 -14.74 -9.73
N ILE A 89 2.73 -14.47 -10.66
CA ILE A 89 1.57 -13.61 -10.44
C ILE A 89 0.70 -14.16 -9.30
N ALA A 90 0.38 -15.47 -9.35
CA ALA A 90 -0.44 -16.12 -8.33
C ALA A 90 0.22 -16.01 -6.94
N ASN A 91 1.53 -16.19 -6.83
CA ASN A 91 2.25 -16.05 -5.56
C ASN A 91 2.17 -14.61 -5.02
N ILE A 92 2.41 -13.59 -5.86
CA ILE A 92 2.35 -12.18 -5.46
C ILE A 92 0.93 -11.82 -4.97
N ILE A 93 -0.10 -12.27 -5.67
CA ILE A 93 -1.50 -12.02 -5.27
C ILE A 93 -1.82 -12.77 -3.98
N SER A 94 -1.44 -14.05 -3.87
CA SER A 94 -1.70 -14.89 -2.68
C SER A 94 -1.01 -14.36 -1.42
N GLU A 95 0.25 -13.90 -1.53
CA GLU A 95 0.96 -13.26 -0.43
C GLU A 95 0.20 -12.02 0.08
N ARG A 96 -0.33 -11.21 -0.82
CA ARG A 96 -1.12 -10.03 -0.45
C ARG A 96 -2.45 -10.41 0.21
N GLU A 97 -3.15 -11.40 -0.32
CA GLU A 97 -4.40 -11.89 0.29
C GLU A 97 -4.15 -12.49 1.68
N MET A 98 -3.04 -13.23 1.85
CA MET A 98 -2.68 -13.80 3.16
C MET A 98 -2.39 -12.69 4.17
N LEU A 99 -1.64 -11.66 3.79
CA LEU A 99 -1.38 -10.49 4.61
C LEU A 99 -2.68 -9.74 4.96
N GLN A 100 -3.57 -9.53 3.99
CA GLN A 100 -4.88 -8.92 4.24
C GLN A 100 -5.70 -9.74 5.25
N ARG A 101 -5.76 -11.06 5.08
CA ARG A 101 -6.50 -11.96 6.02
C ARG A 101 -5.90 -11.93 7.41
N PHE A 102 -4.58 -11.94 7.53
CA PHE A 102 -3.89 -11.83 8.81
C PHE A 102 -4.24 -10.52 9.52
N TYR A 103 -4.17 -9.38 8.80
CA TYR A 103 -4.56 -8.09 9.36
C TYR A 103 -6.05 -7.99 9.66
N GLN A 104 -6.93 -8.53 8.83
CA GLN A 104 -8.37 -8.57 9.11
C GLN A 104 -8.66 -9.37 10.38
N LYS A 105 -7.99 -10.50 10.56
CA LYS A 105 -8.14 -11.31 11.77
C LYS A 105 -7.66 -10.56 13.02
N SER A 106 -6.50 -9.93 12.96
CA SER A 106 -5.97 -9.10 14.07
C SER A 106 -6.87 -7.91 14.40
N LEU A 107 -7.60 -7.37 13.40
CA LEU A 107 -8.54 -6.25 13.59
C LEU A 107 -9.87 -6.69 14.19
N ILE A 108 -10.36 -7.89 13.84
CA ILE A 108 -11.58 -8.47 14.42
C ILE A 108 -11.33 -8.87 15.89
N GLU A 109 -10.13 -9.34 16.19
CA GLU A 109 -9.72 -9.68 17.56
C GLU A 109 -9.46 -8.42 18.42
N ALA A 110 -9.06 -7.30 17.83
CA ALA A 110 -8.93 -6.01 18.53
C ALA A 110 -10.29 -5.35 18.87
N ASP A 111 -11.38 -5.74 18.20
CA ASP A 111 -12.74 -5.25 18.49
C ASP A 111 -13.44 -6.05 19.62
N LYS A 112 -12.86 -7.15 20.05
CA LYS A 112 -13.20 -7.85 21.30
C LYS A 112 -12.13 -7.44 22.30
N ASP A 113 -12.46 -6.77 23.37
CA ASP A 113 -11.62 -6.38 24.51
C ASP A 113 -10.55 -7.44 24.86
N ILE A 114 -9.60 -7.66 23.99
CA ILE A 114 -8.42 -8.45 24.29
C ILE A 114 -7.46 -7.49 24.96
N VAL A 115 -7.51 -7.49 26.27
CA VAL A 115 -6.39 -7.14 27.11
C VAL A 115 -5.21 -7.97 26.60
N VAL A 116 -4.45 -7.44 25.66
CA VAL A 116 -3.13 -7.98 25.32
C VAL A 116 -2.37 -7.98 26.65
N GLU A 117 -2.16 -9.16 27.18
CA GLU A 117 -1.31 -9.31 28.36
C GLU A 117 0.01 -8.59 28.05
N LYS A 118 0.30 -7.54 28.83
CA LYS A 118 1.46 -6.65 28.71
C LYS A 118 2.81 -7.36 28.91
N LYS A 119 2.95 -8.62 28.56
CA LYS A 119 4.19 -9.38 28.82
C LYS A 119 5.32 -9.16 27.81
N ASP A 120 5.01 -8.63 26.60
CA ASP A 120 6.02 -8.38 25.55
C ASP A 120 6.09 -6.93 25.06
N ALA A 121 5.40 -6.00 25.72
CA ALA A 121 5.30 -4.58 25.30
C ALA A 121 6.62 -3.79 25.44
N ASP A 122 7.69 -4.38 25.94
CA ASP A 122 8.92 -3.69 26.26
C ASP A 122 10.11 -4.06 25.36
N SER A 123 9.87 -4.82 24.28
CA SER A 123 10.93 -5.12 23.31
C SER A 123 11.31 -3.88 22.50
N PRO A 124 12.61 -3.69 22.15
CA PRO A 124 13.05 -2.59 21.29
C PRO A 124 12.26 -2.49 19.98
N ASP A 125 11.92 -3.64 19.37
CA ASP A 125 11.16 -3.72 18.12
C ASP A 125 9.72 -3.22 18.27
N MET A 126 9.06 -3.51 19.39
CA MET A 126 7.71 -3.01 19.69
C MET A 126 7.71 -1.49 19.89
N ARG A 127 8.72 -0.94 20.56
CA ARG A 127 8.87 0.52 20.73
C ARG A 127 9.09 1.21 19.40
N GLU A 128 9.90 0.63 18.52
CA GLU A 128 10.20 1.19 17.21
C GLU A 128 8.98 1.12 16.27
N ALA A 129 8.25 -0.01 16.26
CA ALA A 129 7.00 -0.14 15.54
C ALA A 129 5.94 0.86 16.03
N SER A 130 5.79 1.02 17.35
CA SER A 130 4.90 2.03 17.94
C SER A 130 5.27 3.44 17.51
N SER A 131 6.57 3.79 17.56
CA SER A 131 7.07 5.10 17.14
C SER A 131 6.72 5.43 15.68
N ILE A 132 6.75 4.44 14.78
CA ILE A 132 6.32 4.64 13.39
C ILE A 132 4.82 4.92 13.31
N ILE A 133 3.98 4.17 14.03
CA ILE A 133 2.54 4.39 14.06
C ILE A 133 2.18 5.76 14.66
N ASP A 134 2.84 6.15 15.75
CA ASP A 134 2.64 7.46 16.39
C ASP A 134 3.00 8.59 15.44
N ALA A 135 4.16 8.49 14.76
CA ALA A 135 4.58 9.48 13.78
C ALA A 135 3.60 9.59 12.60
N ILE A 136 3.05 8.46 12.13
CA ILE A 136 2.00 8.46 11.09
C ILE A 136 0.74 9.14 11.62
N THR A 137 0.30 8.82 12.84
CA THR A 137 -0.92 9.38 13.43
C THR A 137 -0.85 10.89 13.53
N GLU A 138 0.32 11.44 13.80
CA GLU A 138 0.53 12.89 13.85
C GLU A 138 0.49 13.58 12.47
N ILE A 139 0.87 12.86 11.39
CA ILE A 139 0.85 13.41 10.02
C ILE A 139 -0.44 13.12 9.25
N ILE A 140 -1.34 12.28 9.80
CA ILE A 140 -2.59 11.87 9.13
C ILE A 140 -3.43 13.05 8.61
N PRO A 141 -3.64 14.16 9.36
CA PRO A 141 -4.46 15.28 8.89
C PRO A 141 -3.87 16.02 7.69
N ASP A 142 -2.59 15.84 7.42
CA ASP A 142 -1.93 16.50 6.30
C ASP A 142 -2.15 15.72 5.00
N PHE A 143 -2.80 16.35 4.02
CA PHE A 143 -3.02 15.79 2.68
C PHE A 143 -1.72 15.54 1.91
N ASP A 144 -0.69 16.35 2.20
CA ASP A 144 0.61 16.27 1.55
C ASP A 144 1.58 15.33 2.29
N ALA A 145 1.10 14.65 3.35
CA ALA A 145 1.91 13.69 4.09
C ALA A 145 2.35 12.54 3.21
N THR A 146 3.65 12.49 2.93
CA THR A 146 4.32 11.51 2.08
C THR A 146 5.21 10.59 2.91
N VAL A 147 5.77 9.58 2.24
CA VAL A 147 6.81 8.72 2.82
C VAL A 147 8.05 9.55 3.22
N ASP A 148 8.35 10.62 2.47
CA ASP A 148 9.48 11.49 2.78
C ASP A 148 9.22 12.29 4.05
N THR A 149 8.03 12.89 4.20
CA THR A 149 7.60 13.57 5.43
C THR A 149 7.70 12.66 6.65
N LEU A 150 7.30 11.40 6.51
CA LEU A 150 7.41 10.41 7.60
C LEU A 150 8.87 10.05 7.91
N ALA A 151 9.70 9.87 6.88
CA ALA A 151 11.11 9.56 7.03
C ALA A 151 11.87 10.71 7.72
N ASP A 152 11.61 11.95 7.32
CA ASP A 152 12.17 13.17 7.92
C ASP A 152 11.74 13.32 9.39
N LYS A 153 10.45 13.07 9.68
CA LYS A 153 9.92 13.12 11.05
C LYS A 153 10.60 12.11 11.95
N LEU A 154 10.83 10.90 11.45
CA LEU A 154 11.54 9.83 12.18
C LEU A 154 13.07 9.99 12.14
N LYS A 155 13.60 10.97 11.40
CA LYS A 155 15.04 11.21 11.19
C LYS A 155 15.80 9.99 10.64
N ILE A 156 15.17 9.25 9.74
CA ILE A 156 15.75 8.07 9.07
C ILE A 156 15.63 8.22 7.55
N SER A 157 16.46 7.47 6.82
CA SER A 157 16.36 7.46 5.36
C SER A 157 15.09 6.73 4.89
N ARG A 158 14.59 7.09 3.71
CA ARG A 158 13.46 6.41 3.05
C ARG A 158 13.70 4.90 2.91
N THR A 159 14.94 4.48 2.63
CA THR A 159 15.32 3.06 2.54
C THR A 159 15.20 2.38 3.91
N ALA A 160 15.67 3.03 4.98
CA ALA A 160 15.55 2.51 6.33
C ALA A 160 14.08 2.40 6.77
N LEU A 161 13.26 3.41 6.45
CA LEU A 161 11.83 3.37 6.72
C LEU A 161 11.15 2.20 6.00
N SER A 162 11.48 1.99 4.72
CA SER A 162 10.95 0.86 3.94
C SER A 162 11.33 -0.49 4.54
N ALA A 163 12.60 -0.65 4.96
CA ALA A 163 13.05 -1.87 5.61
C ALA A 163 12.31 -2.11 6.94
N LYS A 164 12.17 -1.07 7.78
CA LYS A 164 11.46 -1.15 9.05
C LYS A 164 9.98 -1.47 8.87
N CYS A 165 9.29 -0.79 7.96
CA CYS A 165 7.90 -1.09 7.64
C CYS A 165 7.72 -2.54 7.17
N LYS A 166 8.63 -3.04 6.34
CA LYS A 166 8.60 -4.44 5.90
C LYS A 166 8.86 -5.41 7.06
N THR A 167 9.80 -5.10 7.94
CA THR A 167 10.15 -5.95 9.11
C THR A 167 9.01 -6.02 10.12
N TYR A 168 8.45 -4.87 10.52
CA TYR A 168 7.47 -4.82 11.61
C TYR A 168 6.03 -5.04 11.16
N PHE A 169 5.68 -4.61 9.94
CA PHE A 169 4.30 -4.65 9.45
C PHE A 169 4.11 -5.55 8.23
N SER A 170 5.21 -6.05 7.64
CA SER A 170 5.21 -6.76 6.34
C SER A 170 4.59 -5.95 5.20
N LEU A 171 4.58 -4.63 5.34
CA LEU A 171 3.97 -3.66 4.43
C LEU A 171 4.99 -2.63 3.95
N THR A 172 4.70 -1.99 2.84
CA THR A 172 5.40 -0.77 2.42
C THR A 172 4.99 0.43 3.29
N PRO A 173 5.80 1.50 3.40
CA PRO A 173 5.44 2.70 4.16
C PRO A 173 4.08 3.30 3.75
N ASN A 174 3.77 3.35 2.46
CA ASN A 174 2.50 3.86 1.98
C ASN A 174 1.31 2.97 2.39
N GLU A 175 1.50 1.66 2.41
CA GLU A 175 0.48 0.73 2.90
C GLU A 175 0.25 0.92 4.40
N VAL A 176 1.30 1.14 5.19
CA VAL A 176 1.16 1.41 6.63
C VAL A 176 0.43 2.73 6.86
N ILE A 177 0.81 3.82 6.16
CA ILE A 177 0.13 5.12 6.25
C ILE A 177 -1.37 4.97 5.91
N ARG A 178 -1.67 4.30 4.79
CA ARG A 178 -3.06 4.05 4.39
C ARG A 178 -3.82 3.23 5.43
N ASP A 179 -3.19 2.22 6.00
CA ASP A 179 -3.80 1.37 7.01
C ASP A 179 -4.16 2.15 8.26
N VAL A 180 -3.26 2.98 8.76
CA VAL A 180 -3.49 3.85 9.93
C VAL A 180 -4.59 4.87 9.63
N ARG A 181 -4.62 5.50 8.43
CA ARG A 181 -5.70 6.39 8.00
C ARG A 181 -7.07 5.71 8.05
N LEU A 182 -7.17 4.49 7.51
CA LEU A 182 -8.43 3.74 7.49
C LEU A 182 -8.87 3.31 8.90
N ARG A 183 -7.94 2.97 9.81
CA ARG A 183 -8.25 2.67 11.22
C ARG A 183 -8.77 3.93 11.92
N LYS A 184 -8.15 5.07 11.68
CA LYS A 184 -8.64 6.36 12.24
C LYS A 184 -10.03 6.71 11.72
N ALA A 185 -10.33 6.39 10.45
CA ALA A 185 -11.69 6.54 9.93
C ALA A 185 -12.71 5.70 10.70
N VAL A 186 -12.41 4.44 10.98
CA VAL A 186 -13.27 3.56 11.79
C VAL A 186 -13.47 4.11 13.19
N GLU A 187 -12.41 4.57 13.84
CA GLU A 187 -12.50 5.23 15.15
C GLU A 187 -13.43 6.44 15.10
N LEU A 188 -13.25 7.34 14.14
CA LEU A 188 -14.09 8.53 13.97
C LEU A 188 -15.56 8.18 13.68
N MET A 189 -15.83 7.10 12.91
CA MET A 189 -17.19 6.62 12.66
C MET A 189 -17.90 6.14 13.93
N LYS A 190 -17.16 5.59 14.87
CA LYS A 190 -17.68 5.07 16.15
C LYS A 190 -17.81 6.18 17.21
N THR A 191 -16.91 7.16 17.21
CA THR A 191 -16.76 8.12 18.29
C THR A 191 -17.32 9.51 17.98
N THR A 192 -17.65 9.80 16.72
CA THR A 192 -18.12 11.13 16.29
C THR A 192 -19.36 11.06 15.40
N ASP A 193 -20.04 12.18 15.26
CA ASP A 193 -21.16 12.35 14.32
C ASP A 193 -20.73 12.90 12.95
N MET A 194 -19.44 12.96 12.66
CA MET A 194 -18.91 13.40 11.37
C MET A 194 -19.51 12.61 10.22
N ASN A 195 -19.89 13.28 9.12
CA ASN A 195 -20.28 12.57 7.91
C ASN A 195 -19.07 11.95 7.21
N ILE A 196 -19.31 11.05 6.23
CA ILE A 196 -18.25 10.30 5.55
C ILE A 196 -17.25 11.22 4.84
N GLN A 197 -17.72 12.35 4.30
CA GLN A 197 -16.86 13.34 3.66
C GLN A 197 -15.94 14.04 4.67
N GLN A 198 -16.49 14.44 5.82
CA GLN A 198 -15.70 15.03 6.89
C GLN A 198 -14.64 14.06 7.42
N ILE A 199 -15.00 12.78 7.61
CA ILE A 199 -14.06 11.73 8.00
C ILE A 199 -12.95 11.56 6.96
N SER A 200 -13.29 11.55 5.67
CA SER A 200 -12.31 11.46 4.59
C SER A 200 -11.28 12.60 4.64
N ILE A 201 -11.76 13.81 4.89
CA ILE A 201 -10.90 15.00 5.04
C ILE A 201 -10.02 14.87 6.30
N GLU A 202 -10.60 14.50 7.44
CA GLU A 202 -9.90 14.38 8.72
C GLU A 202 -8.76 13.36 8.70
N ILE A 203 -8.91 12.31 7.89
CA ILE A 203 -7.86 11.30 7.72
C ILE A 203 -6.89 11.61 6.57
N GLY A 204 -6.91 12.82 6.01
CA GLY A 204 -6.01 13.26 4.95
C GLY A 204 -6.26 12.59 3.59
N ILE A 205 -7.50 12.23 3.27
CA ILE A 205 -7.89 11.70 1.95
C ILE A 205 -8.90 12.67 1.33
N SER A 206 -8.47 13.47 0.35
CA SER A 206 -9.30 14.49 -0.29
C SER A 206 -10.35 13.90 -1.24
N ASP A 207 -10.06 12.77 -1.90
CA ASP A 207 -10.98 12.11 -2.80
C ASP A 207 -11.86 11.08 -2.06
N GLN A 208 -13.14 11.46 -1.87
CA GLN A 208 -14.12 10.59 -1.21
C GLN A 208 -14.38 9.28 -1.99
N ARG A 209 -14.26 9.29 -3.33
CA ARG A 209 -14.45 8.07 -4.15
C ARG A 209 -13.30 7.10 -3.92
N TYR A 210 -12.08 7.63 -3.89
CA TYR A 210 -10.90 6.86 -3.52
C TYR A 210 -11.04 6.29 -2.11
N PHE A 211 -11.40 7.12 -1.12
CA PHE A 211 -11.63 6.67 0.25
C PHE A 211 -12.63 5.51 0.31
N SER A 212 -13.81 5.67 -0.31
CA SER A 212 -14.85 4.62 -0.31
C SER A 212 -14.36 3.30 -0.91
N ARG A 213 -13.56 3.39 -1.97
CA ARG A 213 -13.01 2.22 -2.65
C ARG A 213 -11.97 1.49 -1.81
N VAL A 214 -10.97 2.19 -1.24
CA VAL A 214 -9.94 1.57 -0.41
C VAL A 214 -10.49 1.05 0.91
N PHE A 215 -11.50 1.73 1.46
CA PHE A 215 -12.21 1.28 2.64
C PHE A 215 -12.98 -0.02 2.35
N LYS A 216 -13.76 -0.07 1.26
CA LYS A 216 -14.47 -1.28 0.85
C LYS A 216 -13.52 -2.44 0.53
N ALA A 217 -12.39 -2.17 -0.10
CA ALA A 217 -11.36 -3.19 -0.36
C ALA A 217 -10.79 -3.77 0.94
N LYS A 218 -10.68 -2.98 2.01
CA LYS A 218 -10.15 -3.42 3.30
C LYS A 218 -11.21 -4.08 4.19
N TYR A 219 -12.39 -3.49 4.31
CA TYR A 219 -13.41 -3.91 5.28
C TYR A 219 -14.59 -4.69 4.65
N GLY A 220 -14.59 -4.88 3.34
CA GLY A 220 -15.63 -5.62 2.61
C GLY A 220 -16.92 -4.84 2.34
N VAL A 221 -17.14 -3.74 3.06
CA VAL A 221 -18.33 -2.89 3.00
C VAL A 221 -17.94 -1.42 2.75
N THR A 222 -18.87 -0.61 2.26
CA THR A 222 -18.64 0.83 2.09
C THR A 222 -18.57 1.53 3.46
N PRO A 223 -17.93 2.73 3.55
CA PRO A 223 -17.91 3.53 4.76
C PRO A 223 -19.31 3.81 5.35
N SER A 224 -20.30 4.04 4.48
CA SER A 224 -21.68 4.30 4.91
C SER A 224 -22.33 3.07 5.52
N GLU A 225 -22.23 1.91 4.85
CA GLU A 225 -22.72 0.63 5.35
C GLU A 225 -22.04 0.25 6.67
N TYR A 226 -20.72 0.46 6.77
CA TYR A 226 -19.97 0.20 8.00
C TYR A 226 -20.50 1.01 9.19
N ARG A 227 -20.76 2.31 8.98
CA ARG A 227 -21.27 3.19 10.03
C ARG A 227 -22.70 2.84 10.45
N GLU A 228 -23.57 2.46 9.51
CA GLU A 228 -24.91 1.99 9.83
C GLU A 228 -24.88 0.74 10.71
N ASN A 229 -24.00 -0.21 10.36
CA ASN A 229 -23.84 -1.44 11.14
C ASN A 229 -23.17 -1.22 12.51
N ALA A 230 -22.36 -0.19 12.68
CA ALA A 230 -21.69 0.12 13.95
C ALA A 230 -22.57 0.92 14.95
N LYS A 231 -23.70 1.46 14.49
CA LYS A 231 -24.68 2.18 15.33
C LYS A 231 -25.82 1.27 15.85
N LEU A 232 -25.84 0.00 15.42
CA LEU A 232 -26.74 -1.04 15.91
C LEU A 232 -26.09 -1.82 17.07
#